data_cb3fbaeb709fb2deebbdd8f87a3f1c4d
#
_entry.id   cb3fbaeb709fb2deebbdd8f87a3f1c4d
#
_cell.length_a   1.000
_cell.length_b   1.000
_cell.length_c   1.000
_cell.angle_alpha   90.00
_cell.angle_beta   90.00
_cell.angle_gamma   90.00
#
_symmetry.space_group_name_H-M   'P 1'
#
loop_
_entity.id
_entity.type
_entity.pdbx_description
1 polymer ?
#
loop_
_entity_poly.entity_id
_entity_poly.type
_entity_poly.pdbx_seq_one_letter_code
_entity_poly.pdbx_strand_id
1 'polypeptide(L)'
;NLLIIVIATTIVLSPYLVRNLLVFNQFTITKSVGINLWKGNNPRAGVEGKNYIHREMTITSYNSVNNLELDLDEQTLVKQISEVSKNKYFEINVDKIFFQEAIKNIKSKPIKYFKLYLKKMISFIFIDLNSSYPNYYHPLHFLPILLIGITSITGIVLSNKNSYQMNFLILFFVVNIAIVSVFFVLPRYK
;
A
#
# COMPACT_ATOMS: atom_id res chain seq x y z
N ASN A 1 15.53 23.90 13.74
CA ASN A 1 14.08 23.54 13.90
C ASN A 1 13.79 22.10 13.47
N LEU A 2 14.45 21.53 12.43
CA LEU A 2 14.25 20.13 12.01
C LEU A 2 14.60 19.13 13.14
N LEU A 3 15.70 19.36 13.85
CA LEU A 3 16.15 18.52 14.95
C LEU A 3 15.10 18.43 16.06
N ILE A 4 14.46 19.55 16.41
CA ILE A 4 13.40 19.58 17.43
C ILE A 4 12.20 18.73 17.00
N ILE A 5 11.80 18.81 15.73
CA ILE A 5 10.70 18.01 15.18
C ILE A 5 11.05 16.52 15.25
N VAL A 6 12.26 16.13 14.84
CA VAL A 6 12.71 14.74 14.89
C VAL A 6 12.72 14.22 16.34
N ILE A 7 13.27 15.00 17.28
CA ILE A 7 13.31 14.62 18.70
C ILE A 7 11.88 14.48 19.26
N ALA A 8 11.02 15.47 19.03
CA ALA A 8 9.63 15.43 19.50
C ALA A 8 8.87 14.22 18.93
N THR A 9 9.02 13.95 17.63
CA THR A 9 8.40 12.79 16.99
C THR A 9 8.92 11.48 17.58
N THR A 10 10.22 11.38 17.83
CA THR A 10 10.84 10.19 18.44
C THR A 10 10.34 9.97 19.86
N ILE A 11 10.21 11.01 20.66
CA ILE A 11 9.66 10.93 22.03
C ILE A 11 8.22 10.43 22.00
N VAL A 12 7.38 10.97 21.12
CA VAL A 12 5.97 10.55 21.00
C VAL A 12 5.84 9.11 20.54
N LEU A 13 6.69 8.66 19.61
CA LEU A 13 6.65 7.28 19.08
C LEU A 13 7.33 6.26 20.01
N SER A 14 8.24 6.69 20.89
CA SER A 14 9.07 5.79 21.69
C SER A 14 8.27 4.80 22.57
N PRO A 15 7.18 5.18 23.27
CA PRO A 15 6.41 4.22 24.07
C PRO A 15 5.83 3.09 23.21
N TYR A 16 5.39 3.41 21.99
CA TYR A 16 4.83 2.44 21.08
C TYR A 16 5.92 1.49 20.52
N LEU A 17 7.08 2.04 20.18
CA LEU A 17 8.22 1.26 19.69
C LEU A 17 8.78 0.34 20.76
N VAL A 18 8.91 0.82 22.00
CA VAL A 18 9.33 0.02 23.16
C VAL A 18 8.34 -1.11 23.44
N ARG A 19 7.03 -0.80 23.45
CA ARG A 19 6.00 -1.84 23.58
C ARG A 19 6.13 -2.91 22.48
N ASN A 20 6.31 -2.51 21.24
CA ASN A 20 6.43 -3.46 20.13
C ASN A 20 7.72 -4.30 20.23
N LEU A 21 8.82 -3.71 20.69
CA LEU A 21 10.04 -4.44 20.96
C LEU A 21 9.83 -5.49 22.07
N LEU A 22 9.19 -5.13 23.16
CA LEU A 22 8.94 -6.05 24.28
C LEU A 22 7.96 -7.17 23.92
N VAL A 23 6.90 -6.87 23.15
CA VAL A 23 5.85 -7.84 22.83
C VAL A 23 6.24 -8.74 21.66
N PHE A 24 6.88 -8.18 20.63
CA PHE A 24 7.15 -8.86 19.36
C PHE A 24 8.64 -9.12 19.11
N ASN A 25 9.51 -8.65 20.00
CA ASN A 25 10.96 -8.70 19.84
C ASN A 25 11.43 -8.04 18.51
N GLN A 26 10.72 -6.98 18.07
CA GLN A 26 11.03 -6.24 16.85
C GLN A 26 10.76 -4.75 17.00
N PHE A 27 11.67 -3.96 16.45
CA PHE A 27 11.54 -2.50 16.39
C PHE A 27 10.73 -2.11 15.16
N THR A 28 9.41 -2.07 15.31
CA THR A 28 8.47 -1.80 14.20
C THR A 28 7.32 -0.90 14.63
N ILE A 29 6.88 -0.04 13.71
CA ILE A 29 5.70 0.82 13.89
C ILE A 29 4.43 0.08 13.47
N THR A 30 4.51 -0.78 12.45
CA THR A 30 3.34 -1.52 11.94
C THR A 30 3.72 -2.94 11.56
N LYS A 31 2.76 -3.87 11.70
CA LYS A 31 2.90 -5.28 11.35
C LYS A 31 2.29 -5.65 10.00
N SER A 32 1.90 -4.65 9.20
CA SER A 32 1.15 -4.89 7.96
C SER A 32 1.80 -4.30 6.72
N VAL A 33 3.10 -3.99 6.80
CA VAL A 33 3.85 -3.43 5.65
C VAL A 33 3.95 -4.46 4.54
N GLY A 34 4.33 -5.69 4.88
CA GLY A 34 4.50 -6.77 3.91
C GLY A 34 3.18 -7.15 3.24
N ILE A 35 2.12 -7.34 4.03
CA ILE A 35 0.79 -7.64 3.51
C ILE A 35 0.31 -6.53 2.57
N ASN A 36 0.48 -5.27 2.95
CA ASN A 36 0.03 -4.15 2.13
C ASN A 36 0.89 -4.00 0.85
N LEU A 37 2.20 -4.22 0.95
CA LEU A 37 3.07 -4.25 -0.22
C LEU A 37 2.65 -5.35 -1.19
N TRP A 38 2.37 -6.56 -0.68
CA TRP A 38 1.92 -7.68 -1.48
C TRP A 38 0.54 -7.44 -2.12
N LYS A 39 -0.42 -6.89 -1.37
CA LYS A 39 -1.73 -6.51 -1.95
C LYS A 39 -1.59 -5.62 -3.17
N GLY A 40 -0.65 -4.70 -3.15
CA GLY A 40 -0.38 -3.80 -4.26
C GLY A 40 0.50 -4.39 -5.36
N ASN A 41 1.23 -5.48 -5.10
CA ASN A 41 2.27 -5.99 -5.99
C ASN A 41 2.26 -7.53 -6.13
N ASN A 42 1.09 -8.16 -5.99
CA ASN A 42 0.90 -9.57 -6.32
C ASN A 42 0.60 -9.77 -7.83
N PRO A 43 0.62 -11.02 -8.33
CA PRO A 43 0.36 -11.31 -9.75
C PRO A 43 -0.97 -10.77 -10.28
N ARG A 44 -1.99 -10.66 -9.42
CA ARG A 44 -3.36 -10.22 -9.75
C ARG A 44 -3.63 -8.77 -9.34
N ALA A 45 -2.62 -8.03 -8.84
CA ALA A 45 -2.79 -6.67 -8.36
C ALA A 45 -3.13 -5.69 -9.48
N GLY A 46 -4.12 -4.84 -9.22
CA GLY A 46 -4.44 -3.62 -9.96
C GLY A 46 -4.02 -2.37 -9.19
N VAL A 47 -4.56 -1.23 -9.56
CA VAL A 47 -4.32 0.07 -8.90
C VAL A 47 -4.79 0.03 -7.44
N GLU A 48 -5.97 -0.51 -7.20
CA GLU A 48 -6.59 -0.62 -5.87
C GLU A 48 -6.00 -1.76 -5.03
N GLY A 49 -5.05 -2.51 -5.60
CA GLY A 49 -4.54 -3.73 -5.00
C GLY A 49 -5.56 -4.88 -5.07
N LYS A 50 -5.13 -6.07 -4.72
CA LYS A 50 -6.01 -7.23 -4.62
C LYS A 50 -5.58 -8.11 -3.46
N ASN A 51 -6.53 -8.43 -2.59
CA ASN A 51 -6.31 -9.31 -1.45
C ASN A 51 -7.12 -10.59 -1.67
N TYR A 52 -6.48 -11.62 -2.17
CA TYR A 52 -7.11 -12.92 -2.44
C TYR A 52 -6.50 -14.06 -1.61
N ILE A 53 -5.37 -13.83 -0.96
CA ILE A 53 -4.77 -14.73 0.03
C ILE A 53 -4.78 -14.02 1.38
N HIS A 54 -5.43 -14.61 2.36
CA HIS A 54 -5.51 -14.09 3.73
C HIS A 54 -4.54 -14.84 4.64
N ARG A 55 -4.06 -14.18 5.69
CA ARG A 55 -3.11 -14.74 6.65
C ARG A 55 -3.62 -16.00 7.39
N GLU A 56 -4.92 -16.19 7.45
CA GLU A 56 -5.57 -17.31 8.13
C GLU A 56 -6.02 -18.41 7.15
N MET A 57 -5.67 -18.26 5.88
CA MET A 57 -6.15 -19.15 4.84
C MET A 57 -5.34 -20.43 4.78
N THR A 58 -6.03 -21.55 4.80
CA THR A 58 -5.49 -22.87 4.43
C THR A 58 -5.82 -23.16 2.97
N ILE A 59 -5.12 -24.10 2.35
CA ILE A 59 -5.40 -24.53 0.97
C ILE A 59 -6.85 -25.02 0.84
N THR A 60 -7.35 -25.77 1.82
CA THR A 60 -8.72 -26.27 1.84
C THR A 60 -9.74 -25.14 1.91
N SER A 61 -9.52 -24.15 2.78
CA SER A 61 -10.39 -22.97 2.90
C SER A 61 -10.42 -22.15 1.62
N TYR A 62 -9.28 -22.02 0.94
CA TYR A 62 -9.20 -21.28 -0.30
C TYR A 62 -10.05 -21.93 -1.41
N ASN A 63 -9.90 -23.22 -1.61
CA ASN A 63 -10.62 -23.98 -2.64
C ASN A 63 -12.14 -23.99 -2.39
N SER A 64 -12.56 -23.98 -1.12
CA SER A 64 -13.99 -23.96 -0.78
C SER A 64 -14.68 -22.62 -0.97
N VAL A 65 -13.94 -21.49 -0.83
CA VAL A 65 -14.53 -20.14 -0.82
C VAL A 65 -14.45 -19.46 -2.19
N ASN A 66 -13.40 -19.69 -2.96
CA ASN A 66 -13.10 -18.82 -4.10
C ASN A 66 -13.21 -19.46 -5.49
N ASN A 67 -13.37 -20.76 -5.65
CA ASN A 67 -13.35 -21.48 -6.94
C ASN A 67 -12.23 -21.02 -7.91
N LEU A 68 -11.17 -20.45 -7.36
CA LEU A 68 -10.03 -19.90 -8.10
C LEU A 68 -8.88 -20.91 -8.04
N GLU A 69 -8.44 -21.37 -9.16
CA GLU A 69 -7.22 -22.18 -9.24
C GLU A 69 -6.02 -21.33 -8.80
N LEU A 70 -5.31 -21.81 -7.78
CA LEU A 70 -4.03 -21.27 -7.35
C LEU A 70 -2.93 -21.86 -8.23
N ASP A 71 -2.03 -21.02 -8.70
CA ASP A 71 -0.80 -21.50 -9.29
C ASP A 71 0.14 -22.10 -8.23
N LEU A 72 1.20 -22.78 -8.64
CA LEU A 72 2.15 -23.45 -7.76
C LEU A 72 2.81 -22.48 -6.76
N ASP A 73 3.10 -21.24 -7.19
CA ASP A 73 3.71 -20.24 -6.32
C ASP A 73 2.69 -19.78 -5.25
N GLU A 74 1.44 -19.59 -5.63
CA GLU A 74 0.34 -19.23 -4.70
C GLU A 74 0.05 -20.34 -3.70
N GLN A 75 0.04 -21.60 -4.13
CA GLN A 75 -0.11 -22.77 -3.24
C GLN A 75 1.04 -22.86 -2.23
N THR A 76 2.27 -22.62 -2.68
CA THR A 76 3.45 -22.61 -1.82
C THR A 76 3.35 -21.49 -0.78
N LEU A 77 2.89 -20.30 -1.19
CA LEU A 77 2.67 -19.16 -0.29
C LEU A 77 1.63 -19.49 0.80
N VAL A 78 0.50 -20.07 0.42
CA VAL A 78 -0.55 -20.49 1.38
C VAL A 78 -0.02 -21.53 2.35
N LYS A 79 0.78 -22.50 1.88
CA LYS A 79 1.41 -23.52 2.74
C LYS A 79 2.36 -22.89 3.76
N GLN A 80 3.24 -22.00 3.33
CA GLN A 80 4.16 -21.27 4.23
C GLN A 80 3.40 -20.47 5.29
N ILE A 81 2.32 -19.79 4.90
CA ILE A 81 1.47 -19.04 5.84
C ILE A 81 0.84 -19.97 6.86
N SER A 82 0.31 -21.12 6.43
CA SER A 82 -0.34 -22.08 7.33
C SER A 82 0.63 -22.72 8.33
N GLU A 83 1.87 -22.98 7.93
CA GLU A 83 2.92 -23.51 8.79
C GLU A 83 3.30 -22.53 9.91
N VAL A 84 3.36 -21.25 9.57
CA VAL A 84 3.76 -20.19 10.51
C VAL A 84 2.60 -19.75 11.40
N SER A 85 1.35 -19.97 11.00
CA SER A 85 0.14 -19.52 11.73
C SER A 85 0.04 -20.07 13.16
N LYS A 86 0.72 -21.17 13.47
CA LYS A 86 0.79 -21.80 14.80
C LYS A 86 1.82 -21.18 15.74
N ASN A 87 2.63 -20.23 15.25
CA ASN A 87 3.71 -19.62 16.02
C ASN A 87 3.20 -18.42 16.85
N LYS A 88 3.77 -18.20 18.05
CA LYS A 88 3.47 -17.04 18.90
C LYS A 88 3.62 -15.70 18.18
N TYR A 89 4.57 -15.60 17.26
CA TYR A 89 4.86 -14.38 16.47
C TYR A 89 4.33 -14.47 15.03
N PHE A 90 3.23 -15.21 14.83
CA PHE A 90 2.72 -15.51 13.50
C PHE A 90 2.45 -14.25 12.65
N GLU A 91 1.91 -13.18 13.25
CA GLU A 91 1.58 -11.95 12.50
C GLU A 91 2.80 -11.32 11.83
N ILE A 92 3.94 -11.29 12.53
CA ILE A 92 5.19 -10.74 12.02
C ILE A 92 5.79 -11.66 10.96
N ASN A 93 5.77 -12.96 11.23
CA ASN A 93 6.31 -13.94 10.29
C ASN A 93 5.50 -13.98 8.99
N VAL A 94 4.19 -13.93 9.09
CA VAL A 94 3.28 -13.83 7.93
C VAL A 94 3.53 -12.53 7.14
N ASP A 95 3.68 -11.39 7.83
CA ASP A 95 3.99 -10.12 7.16
C ASP A 95 5.34 -10.18 6.41
N LYS A 96 6.35 -10.83 7.01
CA LYS A 96 7.65 -11.05 6.38
C LYS A 96 7.55 -11.93 5.13
N ILE A 97 6.75 -13.01 5.18
CA ILE A 97 6.51 -13.87 4.02
C ILE A 97 5.87 -13.06 2.88
N PHE A 98 4.81 -12.31 3.16
CA PHE A 98 4.18 -11.45 2.16
C PHE A 98 5.12 -10.38 1.61
N PHE A 99 5.97 -9.80 2.47
CA PHE A 99 6.99 -8.83 2.02
C PHE A 99 7.97 -9.46 1.03
N GLN A 100 8.51 -10.64 1.36
CA GLN A 100 9.45 -11.36 0.51
C GLN A 100 8.81 -11.74 -0.84
N GLU A 101 7.57 -12.22 -0.83
CA GLU A 101 6.85 -12.57 -2.05
C GLU A 101 6.56 -11.33 -2.92
N ALA A 102 6.20 -10.19 -2.31
CA ALA A 102 6.03 -8.95 -3.06
C ALA A 102 7.33 -8.52 -3.75
N ILE A 103 8.46 -8.58 -3.06
CA ILE A 103 9.77 -8.26 -3.63
C ILE A 103 10.16 -9.24 -4.75
N LYS A 104 9.89 -10.54 -4.56
CA LYS A 104 10.09 -11.57 -5.61
C LYS A 104 9.30 -11.22 -6.87
N ASN A 105 8.02 -10.88 -6.72
CA ASN A 105 7.15 -10.49 -7.81
C ASN A 105 7.68 -9.27 -8.57
N ILE A 106 8.06 -8.20 -7.83
CA ILE A 106 8.60 -6.97 -8.43
C ILE A 106 9.89 -7.28 -9.20
N LYS A 107 10.80 -8.07 -8.62
CA LYS A 107 12.06 -8.44 -9.26
C LYS A 107 11.88 -9.33 -10.50
N SER A 108 10.91 -10.22 -10.48
CA SER A 108 10.64 -11.14 -11.61
C SER A 108 10.05 -10.44 -12.84
N LYS A 109 9.26 -9.37 -12.66
CA LYS A 109 8.58 -8.64 -13.72
C LYS A 109 8.68 -7.11 -13.52
N PRO A 110 9.89 -6.52 -13.50
CA PRO A 110 10.10 -5.13 -13.08
C PRO A 110 9.33 -4.13 -13.95
N ILE A 111 9.26 -4.34 -15.26
CA ILE A 111 8.53 -3.44 -16.16
C ILE A 111 7.03 -3.44 -15.89
N LYS A 112 6.44 -4.61 -15.58
CA LYS A 112 5.02 -4.72 -15.21
C LYS A 112 4.73 -3.88 -13.97
N TYR A 113 5.52 -4.06 -12.92
CA TYR A 113 5.28 -3.38 -11.64
C TYR A 113 5.63 -1.90 -11.69
N PHE A 114 6.61 -1.50 -12.49
CA PHE A 114 6.87 -0.08 -12.75
C PHE A 114 5.70 0.59 -13.47
N LYS A 115 5.14 -0.03 -14.52
CA LYS A 115 3.93 0.47 -15.18
C LYS A 115 2.73 0.55 -14.21
N LEU A 116 2.57 -0.45 -13.35
CA LEU A 116 1.52 -0.46 -12.34
C LEU A 116 1.72 0.67 -11.31
N TYR A 117 2.96 0.91 -10.88
CA TYR A 117 3.32 2.03 -10.00
C TYR A 117 2.94 3.38 -10.61
N LEU A 118 3.29 3.62 -11.88
CA LEU A 118 2.90 4.85 -12.57
C LEU A 118 1.37 5.00 -12.69
N LYS A 119 0.65 3.91 -12.99
CA LYS A 119 -0.81 3.93 -13.00
C LYS A 119 -1.39 4.30 -11.63
N LYS A 120 -0.82 3.80 -10.54
CA LYS A 120 -1.21 4.14 -9.17
C LYS A 120 -0.98 5.63 -8.88
N MET A 121 0.17 6.20 -9.29
CA MET A 121 0.45 7.63 -9.13
C MET A 121 -0.58 8.49 -9.86
N ILE A 122 -0.88 8.17 -11.11
CA ILE A 122 -1.88 8.88 -11.90
C ILE A 122 -3.26 8.75 -11.27
N SER A 123 -3.63 7.54 -10.86
CA SER A 123 -4.91 7.31 -10.20
C SER A 123 -5.03 8.00 -8.85
N PHE A 124 -3.94 8.23 -8.14
CA PHE A 124 -3.97 9.00 -6.89
C PHE A 124 -4.40 10.46 -7.12
N ILE A 125 -3.91 11.07 -8.22
CA ILE A 125 -4.20 12.47 -8.55
C ILE A 125 -5.59 12.62 -9.20
N PHE A 126 -5.96 11.66 -10.05
CA PHE A 126 -7.18 11.72 -10.87
C PHE A 126 -8.18 10.60 -10.48
N ILE A 127 -8.54 9.81 -11.47
CA ILE A 127 -9.54 8.75 -11.37
C ILE A 127 -8.92 7.44 -11.85
N ASP A 128 -9.24 6.33 -11.19
CA ASP A 128 -8.96 5.01 -11.73
C ASP A 128 -10.03 4.65 -12.76
N LEU A 129 -9.62 4.48 -14.02
CA LEU A 129 -10.53 4.11 -15.11
C LEU A 129 -11.02 2.66 -15.06
N ASN A 130 -10.40 1.84 -14.20
CA ASN A 130 -10.70 0.40 -14.07
C ASN A 130 -11.00 0.02 -12.61
N SER A 131 -11.63 0.91 -11.85
CA SER A 131 -11.99 0.65 -10.46
C SER A 131 -13.03 -0.47 -10.36
N SER A 132 -12.80 -1.38 -9.43
CA SER A 132 -13.77 -2.43 -9.06
C SER A 132 -14.67 -2.03 -7.87
N TYR A 133 -14.50 -0.84 -7.33
CA TYR A 133 -15.28 -0.38 -6.20
C TYR A 133 -16.73 -0.08 -6.59
N PRO A 134 -17.69 -0.55 -5.80
CA PRO A 134 -19.11 -0.22 -6.02
C PRO A 134 -19.34 1.30 -6.04
N ASN A 135 -20.12 1.75 -7.00
CA ASN A 135 -20.48 3.19 -7.15
C ASN A 135 -19.28 4.15 -7.33
N TYR A 136 -18.10 3.65 -7.67
CA TYR A 136 -16.92 4.51 -7.89
C TYR A 136 -17.17 5.59 -8.95
N TYR A 137 -17.89 5.24 -10.03
CA TYR A 137 -18.23 6.15 -11.14
C TYR A 137 -19.53 6.93 -10.92
N HIS A 138 -20.14 6.85 -9.74
CA HIS A 138 -21.30 7.68 -9.44
C HIS A 138 -20.91 9.16 -9.48
N PRO A 139 -21.67 10.03 -10.20
CA PRO A 139 -21.27 11.43 -10.40
C PRO A 139 -20.95 12.19 -9.10
N LEU A 140 -21.73 11.97 -8.05
CA LEU A 140 -21.51 12.60 -6.74
C LEU A 140 -20.21 12.16 -6.05
N HIS A 141 -19.60 11.07 -6.50
CA HIS A 141 -18.33 10.60 -5.96
C HIS A 141 -17.15 11.04 -6.82
N PHE A 142 -17.19 10.78 -8.12
CA PHE A 142 -16.00 11.01 -8.95
C PHE A 142 -15.85 12.47 -9.43
N LEU A 143 -16.96 13.22 -9.64
CA LEU A 143 -16.89 14.62 -10.09
C LEU A 143 -16.12 15.52 -9.11
N PRO A 144 -16.38 15.49 -7.79
CA PRO A 144 -15.58 16.27 -6.84
C PRO A 144 -14.08 15.94 -6.89
N ILE A 145 -13.73 14.67 -6.98
CA ILE A 145 -12.32 14.22 -7.06
C ILE A 145 -11.67 14.76 -8.33
N LEU A 146 -12.35 14.65 -9.47
CA LEU A 146 -11.86 15.16 -10.74
C LEU A 146 -11.67 16.68 -10.72
N LEU A 147 -12.66 17.42 -10.20
CA LEU A 147 -12.59 18.88 -10.07
C LEU A 147 -11.44 19.31 -9.16
N ILE A 148 -11.28 18.66 -8.00
CA ILE A 148 -10.17 18.93 -7.08
C ILE A 148 -8.83 18.65 -7.76
N GLY A 149 -8.70 17.53 -8.48
CA GLY A 149 -7.49 17.19 -9.22
C GLY A 149 -7.13 18.25 -10.27
N ILE A 150 -8.09 18.66 -11.08
CA ILE A 150 -7.90 19.70 -12.12
C ILE A 150 -7.55 21.04 -11.50
N THR A 151 -8.31 21.50 -10.51
CA THR A 151 -8.08 22.80 -9.86
C THR A 151 -6.75 22.84 -9.12
N SER A 152 -6.34 21.74 -8.49
CA SER A 152 -5.04 21.62 -7.81
C SER A 152 -3.88 21.77 -8.80
N ILE A 153 -3.94 21.07 -9.94
CA ILE A 153 -2.90 21.17 -10.97
C ILE A 153 -2.88 22.60 -11.55
N THR A 154 -4.03 23.15 -11.87
CA THR A 154 -4.15 24.53 -12.36
C THR A 154 -3.56 25.52 -11.35
N GLY A 155 -3.88 25.36 -10.06
CA GLY A 155 -3.32 26.16 -8.98
C GLY A 155 -1.79 26.06 -8.90
N ILE A 156 -1.22 24.86 -9.03
CA ILE A 156 0.23 24.67 -9.05
C ILE A 156 0.88 25.35 -10.26
N VAL A 157 0.28 25.21 -11.44
CA VAL A 157 0.82 25.81 -12.68
C VAL A 157 0.77 27.34 -12.65
N LEU A 158 -0.32 27.90 -12.11
CA LEU A 158 -0.52 29.35 -12.00
C LEU A 158 0.17 29.96 -10.78
N SER A 159 0.65 29.14 -9.84
CA SER A 159 1.28 29.63 -8.61
C SER A 159 2.59 30.36 -8.89
N ASN A 160 2.94 31.30 -8.01
CA ASN A 160 4.25 31.92 -8.04
C ASN A 160 5.33 30.91 -7.64
N LYS A 161 6.10 30.44 -8.62
CA LYS A 161 7.14 29.40 -8.46
C LYS A 161 8.26 29.78 -7.47
N ASN A 162 8.37 31.02 -7.06
CA ASN A 162 9.40 31.49 -6.13
C ASN A 162 8.95 31.44 -4.66
N SER A 163 7.74 30.95 -4.37
CA SER A 163 7.26 30.81 -3.00
C SER A 163 7.83 29.54 -2.35
N TYR A 164 8.61 29.70 -1.28
CA TYR A 164 9.14 28.58 -0.48
C TYR A 164 8.03 27.68 0.06
N GLN A 165 6.93 28.26 0.53
CA GLN A 165 5.78 27.52 1.05
C GLN A 165 5.14 26.65 -0.03
N MET A 166 4.98 27.16 -1.23
CA MET A 166 4.41 26.42 -2.36
C MET A 166 5.31 25.26 -2.76
N ASN A 167 6.62 25.47 -2.86
CA ASN A 167 7.59 24.42 -3.18
C ASN A 167 7.58 23.30 -2.13
N PHE A 168 7.47 23.65 -0.86
CA PHE A 168 7.34 22.69 0.22
C PHE A 168 6.05 21.85 0.13
N LEU A 169 4.90 22.49 -0.16
CA LEU A 169 3.63 21.79 -0.34
C LEU A 169 3.68 20.85 -1.54
N ILE A 170 4.25 21.28 -2.66
CA ILE A 170 4.40 20.44 -3.86
C ILE A 170 5.29 19.24 -3.54
N LEU A 171 6.44 19.46 -2.90
CA LEU A 171 7.34 18.38 -2.49
C LEU A 171 6.64 17.38 -1.56
N PHE A 172 5.94 17.87 -0.54
CA PHE A 172 5.17 17.04 0.39
C PHE A 172 4.13 16.19 -0.35
N PHE A 173 3.39 16.78 -1.28
CA PHE A 173 2.39 16.09 -2.07
C PHE A 173 3.01 15.01 -2.97
N VAL A 174 4.09 15.34 -3.69
CA VAL A 174 4.81 14.39 -4.56
C VAL A 174 5.36 13.21 -3.76
N VAL A 175 5.96 13.47 -2.60
CA VAL A 175 6.48 12.42 -1.71
C VAL A 175 5.36 11.51 -1.22
N ASN A 176 4.22 12.06 -0.82
CA ASN A 176 3.06 11.26 -0.39
C ASN A 176 2.53 10.38 -1.53
N ILE A 177 2.36 10.93 -2.74
CA ILE A 177 1.96 10.15 -3.91
C ILE A 177 2.94 9.00 -4.16
N ALA A 178 4.23 9.32 -4.15
CA ALA A 178 5.29 8.33 -4.39
C ALA A 178 5.23 7.18 -3.37
N ILE A 179 5.11 7.49 -2.08
CA ILE A 179 5.06 6.48 -1.01
C ILE A 179 3.78 5.64 -1.10
N VAL A 180 2.61 6.26 -1.21
CA VAL A 180 1.33 5.54 -1.24
C VAL A 180 1.25 4.64 -2.46
N SER A 181 1.77 5.08 -3.61
CA SER A 181 1.74 4.32 -4.87
C SER A 181 2.61 3.08 -4.86
N VAL A 182 3.57 2.95 -3.93
CA VAL A 182 4.33 1.70 -3.73
C VAL A 182 3.40 0.56 -3.30
N PHE A 183 2.36 0.88 -2.54
CA PHE A 183 1.40 -0.09 -2.03
C PHE A 183 0.21 -0.22 -2.99
N PHE A 184 -0.90 0.45 -2.70
CA PHE A 184 -2.09 0.49 -3.54
C PHE A 184 -2.88 1.77 -3.25
N VAL A 185 -3.70 2.19 -4.21
CA VAL A 185 -4.48 3.43 -4.09
C VAL A 185 -5.96 3.09 -4.01
N LEU A 186 -6.55 3.31 -2.84
CA LEU A 186 -7.98 3.16 -2.63
C LEU A 186 -8.70 4.51 -2.82
N PRO A 187 -9.99 4.51 -3.20
CA PRO A 187 -10.78 5.74 -3.33
C PRO A 187 -10.75 6.64 -2.08
N ARG A 188 -10.68 6.03 -0.89
CA ARG A 188 -10.61 6.75 0.40
C ARG A 188 -9.28 7.45 0.69
N TYR A 189 -8.25 7.27 -0.14
CA TYR A 189 -6.96 7.96 0.03
C TYR A 189 -6.86 9.22 -0.83
N LYS A 190 -7.88 9.49 -1.62
CA LYS A 190 -8.03 10.66 -2.46
C LYS A 190 -8.91 11.69 -1.75
#